data_40af29f462ee07e9b5bc0da8fa293f93
#
_entry.id   40af29f462ee07e9b5bc0da8fa293f93
#
_cell.length_a   1.000
_cell.length_b   1.000
_cell.length_c   1.000
_cell.angle_alpha   90.00
_cell.angle_beta   90.00
_cell.angle_gamma   90.00
#
_symmetry.space_group_name_H-M   'P 1'
#
loop_
_entity.id
_entity.type
_entity.pdbx_description
1 polymer ?
#
loop_
_entity_poly.entity_id
_entity_poly.type
_entity_poly.pdbx_seq_one_letter_code
_entity_poly.pdbx_strand_id
1 'polypeptide(L)'
;MWTIKLSLVLFCGLAAAVQPPKWSETYSVKGTIYIPYAELEEPFSAWYDGPNKQSRIDYYGNMVKTLQIRNFKNYGTSLKIAPVTNEEVTNSKTCLQVNGTAEASIEPQSILPVTEGFELIGEETITGIQTELWQMNETIGQKFNKYSLWVYYKNNPDVEGEKIAVPVRYEMRGYNTLLGSHYDHYYLVYNEFSDDEIPKETFDVDSNLICQNFPGPGIKHIYTFNPMAEFIHPTKTHHVDYEFKKFIKKHGKNYADGKEHTLRMEAFRQNMRFITSHNRQNKKFTLAVNHLADKSPNEIKALRGRVSSGVTYNGGKPFPYKTTEKVPEQWDWRLYGAVTPVKDQSICGSCWSFGTIGTIEGAYFLKNGGNLVRLSQQALIDCSWGFGNNGCDGGEDFRAYQYIQKHGGIPTEESYGPYLGQDGYCHADDAKKVAQITGWVNVTANNENALRLAIFKHGPVSVAIDASVRTFSFYSNGVYYDEACGNKEENLDHAVLAVGYGTMRGEHYWLVKNSWSNLWGNDGYILMSSKNNNCGVMTTPTYVTM
;
A
#
# COMPACT_ATOMS: atom_id res chain seq x y z
N MET A 1 -80.53 32.21 -12.43
CA MET A 1 -79.09 32.25 -12.25
C MET A 1 -78.78 31.61 -10.92
N TRP A 2 -78.37 30.32 -10.96
CA TRP A 2 -78.02 29.58 -9.79
C TRP A 2 -76.49 29.47 -9.74
N THR A 3 -75.88 30.01 -8.72
CA THR A 3 -74.46 29.96 -8.48
C THR A 3 -74.16 28.74 -7.61
N ILE A 4 -73.51 27.73 -8.18
CA ILE A 4 -72.97 26.56 -7.46
C ILE A 4 -71.65 26.99 -6.85
N LYS A 5 -71.59 27.07 -5.52
CA LYS A 5 -70.35 27.22 -4.78
C LYS A 5 -69.73 25.82 -4.67
N LEU A 6 -68.62 25.59 -5.38
CA LEU A 6 -67.76 24.40 -5.22
C LEU A 6 -66.80 24.67 -4.04
N SER A 7 -67.05 24.01 -2.91
CA SER A 7 -66.14 24.01 -1.77
C SER A 7 -65.05 22.94 -2.03
N LEU A 8 -63.84 23.41 -2.37
CA LEU A 8 -62.65 22.54 -2.43
C LEU A 8 -62.21 22.27 -0.99
N VAL A 9 -62.46 21.08 -0.48
CA VAL A 9 -61.88 20.56 0.79
C VAL A 9 -60.49 20.08 0.46
N LEU A 10 -59.45 20.88 0.77
CA LEU A 10 -58.05 20.43 0.78
C LEU A 10 -57.88 19.50 1.97
N PHE A 11 -57.83 18.20 1.71
CA PHE A 11 -57.25 17.24 2.67
C PHE A 11 -55.73 17.41 2.66
N CYS A 12 -55.19 18.27 3.53
CA CYS A 12 -53.80 18.18 3.95
C CYS A 12 -53.65 16.94 4.83
N GLY A 13 -53.42 15.77 4.22
CA GLY A 13 -52.90 14.63 4.95
C GLY A 13 -51.49 15.00 5.44
N LEU A 14 -51.33 15.25 6.73
CA LEU A 14 -50.06 15.23 7.39
C LEU A 14 -49.55 13.77 7.25
N ALA A 15 -48.76 13.50 6.21
CA ALA A 15 -47.92 12.29 6.20
C ALA A 15 -46.99 12.42 7.40
N ALA A 16 -47.20 11.61 8.44
CA ALA A 16 -46.25 11.49 9.53
C ALA A 16 -44.90 11.10 8.88
N ALA A 17 -43.89 11.94 9.08
CA ALA A 17 -42.55 11.64 8.58
C ALA A 17 -42.13 10.28 9.14
N VAL A 18 -41.81 9.34 8.26
CA VAL A 18 -41.34 8.01 8.66
C VAL A 18 -40.04 8.19 9.43
N GLN A 19 -39.96 7.63 10.63
CA GLN A 19 -38.77 7.78 11.48
C GLN A 19 -37.63 6.94 10.93
N PRO A 20 -36.37 7.45 10.94
CA PRO A 20 -35.21 6.71 10.53
C PRO A 20 -35.01 5.42 11.34
N PRO A 21 -34.30 4.41 10.80
CA PRO A 21 -34.04 3.15 11.50
C PRO A 21 -33.41 3.39 12.88
N LYS A 22 -33.90 2.69 13.89
CA LYS A 22 -33.35 2.73 15.23
C LYS A 22 -32.62 1.42 15.53
N TRP A 23 -31.34 1.53 15.89
CA TRP A 23 -30.53 0.38 16.27
C TRP A 23 -30.80 -0.05 17.71
N SER A 24 -30.54 -1.32 17.99
CA SER A 24 -30.45 -1.80 19.39
C SER A 24 -29.31 -1.06 20.11
N GLU A 25 -29.50 -0.76 21.39
CA GLU A 25 -28.47 -0.17 22.24
C GLU A 25 -27.33 -1.16 22.58
N THR A 26 -27.61 -2.46 22.41
CA THR A 26 -26.63 -3.55 22.58
C THR A 26 -26.73 -4.46 21.37
N TYR A 27 -25.58 -4.74 20.72
CA TYR A 27 -25.56 -5.63 19.57
C TYR A 27 -24.18 -6.23 19.32
N SER A 28 -24.16 -7.37 18.63
CA SER A 28 -22.98 -7.91 17.97
C SER A 28 -23.25 -8.06 16.47
N VAL A 29 -22.19 -7.89 15.67
CA VAL A 29 -22.30 -7.97 14.21
C VAL A 29 -21.00 -8.48 13.59
N LYS A 30 -21.11 -9.32 12.54
CA LYS A 30 -19.99 -9.67 11.68
C LYS A 30 -20.28 -9.18 10.27
N GLY A 31 -19.24 -8.74 9.59
CA GLY A 31 -19.36 -8.24 8.24
C GLY A 31 -18.01 -8.03 7.56
N THR A 32 -18.09 -7.37 6.41
CA THR A 32 -16.91 -7.01 5.63
C THR A 32 -17.07 -5.58 5.11
N ILE A 33 -16.01 -4.79 5.25
CA ILE A 33 -15.91 -3.50 4.57
C ILE A 33 -15.16 -3.68 3.25
N TYR A 34 -15.72 -3.12 2.19
CA TYR A 34 -15.14 -3.06 0.87
C TYR A 34 -14.79 -1.62 0.51
N ILE A 35 -13.57 -1.39 0.06
CA ILE A 35 -13.08 -0.07 -0.39
C ILE A 35 -12.47 -0.23 -1.79
N PRO A 36 -13.29 -0.19 -2.87
CA PRO A 36 -12.85 -0.54 -4.22
C PRO A 36 -11.65 0.27 -4.71
N TYR A 37 -11.60 1.58 -4.44
CA TYR A 37 -10.47 2.42 -4.88
C TYR A 37 -9.16 2.18 -4.11
N ALA A 38 -9.25 1.53 -2.97
CA ALA A 38 -8.08 1.07 -2.22
C ALA A 38 -7.78 -0.42 -2.44
N GLU A 39 -8.60 -1.13 -3.26
CA GLU A 39 -8.51 -2.57 -3.51
C GLU A 39 -8.57 -3.38 -2.20
N LEU A 40 -9.45 -2.97 -1.28
CA LEU A 40 -9.55 -3.54 0.05
C LEU A 40 -10.86 -4.29 0.26
N GLU A 41 -10.71 -5.44 0.90
CA GLU A 41 -11.76 -6.24 1.50
C GLU A 41 -11.28 -6.64 2.91
N GLU A 42 -11.92 -6.08 3.95
CA GLU A 42 -11.49 -6.26 5.33
C GLU A 42 -12.65 -6.83 6.17
N PRO A 43 -12.59 -8.10 6.58
CA PRO A 43 -13.58 -8.70 7.45
C PRO A 43 -13.45 -8.17 8.88
N PHE A 44 -14.60 -7.98 9.53
CA PHE A 44 -14.67 -7.54 10.92
C PHE A 44 -15.70 -8.31 11.75
N SER A 45 -15.50 -8.31 13.06
CA SER A 45 -16.50 -8.64 14.06
C SER A 45 -16.57 -7.53 15.08
N ALA A 46 -17.76 -7.08 15.47
CA ALA A 46 -17.92 -5.96 16.36
C ALA A 46 -18.97 -6.24 17.44
N TRP A 47 -18.75 -5.67 18.62
CA TRP A 47 -19.63 -5.71 19.78
C TRP A 47 -19.78 -4.29 20.32
N TYR A 48 -21.02 -3.87 20.52
CA TYR A 48 -21.36 -2.56 21.03
C TYR A 48 -22.31 -2.70 22.23
N ASP A 49 -21.92 -2.14 23.35
CA ASP A 49 -22.66 -2.13 24.61
C ASP A 49 -22.83 -0.68 25.06
N GLY A 50 -23.92 -0.07 24.59
CA GLY A 50 -24.25 1.33 24.87
C GLY A 50 -24.49 1.61 26.35
N PRO A 51 -25.29 0.80 27.09
CA PRO A 51 -25.54 0.96 28.53
C PRO A 51 -24.24 0.99 29.35
N ASN A 52 -23.28 0.11 29.06
CA ASN A 52 -22.00 0.07 29.77
C ASN A 52 -20.92 0.96 29.12
N LYS A 53 -21.25 1.64 28.01
CA LYS A 53 -20.38 2.57 27.27
C LYS A 53 -19.05 1.94 26.87
N GLN A 54 -19.13 0.80 26.20
CA GLN A 54 -17.97 0.07 25.70
C GLN A 54 -18.22 -0.53 24.32
N SER A 55 -17.16 -0.69 23.55
CA SER A 55 -17.19 -1.34 22.24
C SER A 55 -15.90 -2.08 21.95
N ARG A 56 -15.99 -3.11 21.12
CA ARG A 56 -14.86 -3.87 20.60
C ARG A 56 -15.06 -4.14 19.13
N ILE A 57 -13.99 -3.97 18.34
CA ILE A 57 -13.95 -4.35 16.93
C ILE A 57 -12.71 -5.19 16.69
N ASP A 58 -12.91 -6.37 16.13
CA ASP A 58 -11.86 -7.30 15.72
C ASP A 58 -11.76 -7.29 14.20
N TYR A 59 -10.55 -7.16 13.68
CA TYR A 59 -10.25 -7.11 12.25
C TYR A 59 -9.49 -8.36 11.82
N TYR A 60 -9.69 -8.80 10.57
CA TYR A 60 -8.98 -9.93 9.97
C TYR A 60 -8.98 -11.20 10.84
N GLY A 61 -10.16 -11.65 11.27
CA GLY A 61 -10.28 -12.87 12.06
C GLY A 61 -9.56 -12.80 13.42
N ASN A 62 -9.74 -11.70 14.14
CA ASN A 62 -9.14 -11.43 15.45
C ASN A 62 -7.63 -11.09 15.44
N MET A 63 -7.05 -10.84 14.27
CA MET A 63 -5.63 -10.48 14.16
C MET A 63 -5.32 -9.17 14.90
N VAL A 64 -6.19 -8.17 14.74
CA VAL A 64 -6.13 -6.91 15.48
C VAL A 64 -7.45 -6.69 16.19
N LYS A 65 -7.40 -6.31 17.46
CA LYS A 65 -8.55 -5.97 18.28
C LYS A 65 -8.43 -4.54 18.76
N THR A 66 -9.53 -3.80 18.68
CA THR A 66 -9.61 -2.45 19.25
C THR A 66 -10.79 -2.38 20.21
N LEU A 67 -10.57 -1.80 21.39
CA LEU A 67 -11.59 -1.59 22.41
C LEU A 67 -11.66 -0.11 22.75
N GLN A 68 -12.88 0.43 22.86
CA GLN A 68 -13.14 1.77 23.36
C GLN A 68 -14.02 1.63 24.60
N ILE A 69 -13.50 2.06 25.76
CA ILE A 69 -14.15 1.91 27.07
C ILE A 69 -14.24 3.29 27.73
N ARG A 70 -15.44 3.89 27.71
CA ARG A 70 -15.68 5.24 28.23
C ARG A 70 -15.54 5.34 29.74
N ASN A 71 -15.99 4.31 30.45
CA ASN A 71 -16.01 4.28 31.92
C ASN A 71 -14.66 3.88 32.54
N PHE A 72 -13.65 3.59 31.72
CA PHE A 72 -12.29 3.32 32.18
C PHE A 72 -11.49 4.63 32.18
N LYS A 73 -11.03 5.08 33.36
CA LYS A 73 -10.47 6.42 33.64
C LYS A 73 -11.45 7.59 33.32
N ASN A 74 -11.07 8.81 33.68
CA ASN A 74 -11.96 9.98 33.67
C ASN A 74 -12.53 10.34 32.27
N TYR A 75 -11.77 10.11 31.19
CA TYR A 75 -12.13 10.49 29.83
C TYR A 75 -12.15 9.30 28.86
N GLY A 76 -12.22 8.08 29.39
CA GLY A 76 -12.20 6.86 28.59
C GLY A 76 -10.81 6.40 28.18
N THR A 77 -10.76 5.18 27.67
CA THR A 77 -9.51 4.54 27.20
C THR A 77 -9.80 3.77 25.93
N SER A 78 -8.86 3.86 24.99
CA SER A 78 -8.81 3.01 23.80
C SER A 78 -7.63 2.07 23.88
N LEU A 79 -7.89 0.79 23.62
CA LEU A 79 -6.88 -0.26 23.60
C LEU A 79 -6.78 -0.84 22.20
N LYS A 80 -5.56 -1.14 21.78
CA LYS A 80 -5.28 -1.92 20.56
C LYS A 80 -4.43 -3.12 20.93
N ILE A 81 -4.93 -4.29 20.62
CA ILE A 81 -4.19 -5.56 20.78
C ILE A 81 -3.86 -6.05 19.38
N ALA A 82 -2.56 -6.14 19.11
CA ALA A 82 -2.06 -6.51 17.79
C ALA A 82 -0.74 -7.28 17.91
N PRO A 83 -0.38 -8.12 16.93
CA PRO A 83 0.97 -8.66 16.84
C PRO A 83 1.94 -7.56 16.43
N VAL A 84 3.02 -7.41 17.18
CA VAL A 84 4.10 -6.46 16.93
C VAL A 84 5.39 -7.24 16.70
N THR A 85 6.11 -6.82 15.69
CA THR A 85 7.43 -7.37 15.34
C THR A 85 8.48 -6.26 15.41
N ASN A 86 9.56 -6.50 16.15
CA ASN A 86 10.74 -5.66 16.21
C ASN A 86 12.02 -6.49 16.00
N GLU A 87 13.18 -5.95 16.28
CA GLU A 87 14.47 -6.63 16.09
C GLU A 87 14.59 -7.89 16.96
N GLU A 88 13.98 -7.89 18.16
CA GLU A 88 14.11 -8.97 19.13
C GLU A 88 13.00 -10.02 19.02
N VAL A 89 11.76 -9.59 18.75
CA VAL A 89 10.57 -10.44 18.77
C VAL A 89 9.74 -10.35 17.49
N THR A 90 9.18 -11.48 17.08
CA THR A 90 8.27 -11.58 15.92
C THR A 90 6.87 -11.91 16.41
N ASN A 91 5.89 -11.14 15.91
CA ASN A 91 4.46 -11.38 16.17
C ASN A 91 4.12 -11.48 17.67
N SER A 92 4.82 -10.71 18.51
CA SER A 92 4.50 -10.64 19.92
C SER A 92 3.16 -9.95 20.12
N LYS A 93 2.23 -10.63 20.76
CA LYS A 93 0.91 -10.06 21.10
C LYS A 93 1.11 -8.91 22.06
N THR A 94 0.90 -7.69 21.58
CA THR A 94 1.16 -6.44 22.30
C THR A 94 -0.14 -5.67 22.53
N CYS A 95 -0.30 -5.10 23.73
CA CYS A 95 -1.37 -4.18 24.06
C CYS A 95 -0.83 -2.74 24.05
N LEU A 96 -1.46 -1.88 23.25
CA LEU A 96 -1.21 -0.44 23.19
C LEU A 96 -2.41 0.30 23.77
N GLN A 97 -2.17 1.36 24.55
CA GLN A 97 -3.21 2.10 25.25
C GLN A 97 -3.12 3.60 24.97
N VAL A 98 -4.28 4.20 24.72
CA VAL A 98 -4.47 5.66 24.66
C VAL A 98 -5.57 6.04 25.64
N ASN A 99 -5.29 7.00 26.52
CA ASN A 99 -6.27 7.54 27.44
C ASN A 99 -6.87 8.83 26.89
N GLY A 100 -8.17 9.02 27.03
CA GLY A 100 -8.85 10.26 26.67
C GLY A 100 -8.39 11.45 27.50
N THR A 101 -8.66 12.66 27.00
CA THR A 101 -8.45 13.95 27.68
C THR A 101 -9.76 14.73 27.74
N ALA A 102 -9.77 15.86 28.44
CA ALA A 102 -10.95 16.74 28.47
C ALA A 102 -11.34 17.27 27.09
N GLU A 103 -10.33 17.50 26.21
CA GLU A 103 -10.53 18.01 24.86
C GLU A 103 -10.86 16.90 23.85
N ALA A 104 -10.54 15.65 24.18
CA ALA A 104 -10.73 14.48 23.30
C ALA A 104 -11.04 13.23 24.13
N SER A 105 -12.29 13.10 24.57
CA SER A 105 -12.77 11.91 25.26
C SER A 105 -12.83 10.70 24.32
N ILE A 106 -12.66 9.51 24.89
CA ILE A 106 -12.83 8.24 24.16
C ILE A 106 -14.26 7.77 24.41
N GLU A 107 -15.01 7.61 23.33
CA GLU A 107 -16.37 7.09 23.35
C GLU A 107 -16.43 5.73 22.64
N PRO A 108 -17.43 4.87 22.95
CA PRO A 108 -17.62 3.61 22.21
C PRO A 108 -17.80 3.87 20.73
N GLN A 109 -17.19 3.03 19.90
CA GLN A 109 -17.33 3.12 18.45
C GLN A 109 -18.40 2.17 17.96
N SER A 110 -19.49 2.71 17.42
CA SER A 110 -20.47 1.94 16.65
C SER A 110 -19.88 1.52 15.31
N ILE A 111 -20.30 0.35 14.83
CA ILE A 111 -20.07 -0.11 13.43
C ILE A 111 -21.29 0.16 12.55
N LEU A 112 -22.38 0.63 13.13
CA LEU A 112 -23.59 1.01 12.44
C LEU A 112 -23.63 2.53 12.27
N PRO A 113 -24.09 3.04 11.10
CA PRO A 113 -24.11 4.47 10.83
C PRO A 113 -25.13 5.19 11.73
N VAL A 114 -24.88 6.48 11.94
CA VAL A 114 -25.89 7.38 12.50
C VAL A 114 -26.99 7.56 11.46
N THR A 115 -28.24 7.33 11.86
CA THR A 115 -29.39 7.33 10.93
C THR A 115 -30.10 8.68 10.81
N GLU A 116 -29.72 9.67 11.61
CA GLU A 116 -30.24 11.02 11.52
C GLU A 116 -30.00 11.63 10.13
N GLY A 117 -31.05 12.20 9.52
CA GLY A 117 -30.99 12.77 8.17
C GLY A 117 -31.21 11.78 7.03
N PHE A 118 -31.39 10.49 7.33
CA PHE A 118 -31.79 9.52 6.31
C PHE A 118 -33.29 9.57 6.04
N GLU A 119 -33.66 9.53 4.76
CA GLU A 119 -35.04 9.52 4.28
C GLU A 119 -35.33 8.16 3.63
N LEU A 120 -36.54 7.64 3.85
CA LEU A 120 -37.01 6.40 3.20
C LEU A 120 -37.25 6.65 1.71
N ILE A 121 -36.56 5.90 0.87
CA ILE A 121 -36.67 6.00 -0.59
C ILE A 121 -37.63 4.94 -1.14
N GLY A 122 -37.65 3.76 -0.56
CA GLY A 122 -38.48 2.65 -1.02
C GLY A 122 -37.98 1.31 -0.50
N GLU A 123 -38.44 0.25 -1.14
CA GLU A 123 -38.05 -1.13 -0.83
C GLU A 123 -37.17 -1.70 -1.94
N GLU A 124 -36.19 -2.51 -1.57
CA GLU A 124 -35.28 -3.18 -2.50
C GLU A 124 -34.88 -4.57 -1.94
N THR A 125 -34.73 -5.55 -2.83
CA THR A 125 -34.23 -6.86 -2.44
C THR A 125 -32.70 -6.92 -2.59
N ILE A 126 -32.00 -7.08 -1.48
CA ILE A 126 -30.55 -7.24 -1.44
C ILE A 126 -30.22 -8.68 -1.00
N THR A 127 -29.46 -9.41 -1.81
CA THR A 127 -29.04 -10.81 -1.54
C THR A 127 -30.18 -11.75 -1.14
N GLY A 128 -31.39 -11.50 -1.70
CA GLY A 128 -32.59 -12.29 -1.40
C GLY A 128 -33.36 -11.85 -0.15
N ILE A 129 -32.93 -10.79 0.53
CA ILE A 129 -33.59 -10.19 1.69
C ILE A 129 -34.37 -8.96 1.23
N GLN A 130 -35.68 -8.90 1.54
CA GLN A 130 -36.49 -7.70 1.34
C GLN A 130 -36.09 -6.65 2.36
N THR A 131 -35.66 -5.48 1.89
CA THR A 131 -35.17 -4.38 2.72
C THR A 131 -35.84 -3.06 2.41
N GLU A 132 -35.86 -2.16 3.36
CA GLU A 132 -36.09 -0.74 3.13
C GLU A 132 -34.78 -0.06 2.75
N LEU A 133 -34.81 0.76 1.69
CA LEU A 133 -33.70 1.60 1.27
C LEU A 133 -33.87 3.01 1.85
N TRP A 134 -32.92 3.40 2.68
CA TRP A 134 -32.81 4.73 3.26
C TRP A 134 -31.62 5.48 2.65
N GLN A 135 -31.77 6.76 2.36
CA GLN A 135 -30.70 7.55 1.76
C GLN A 135 -30.54 8.90 2.45
N MET A 136 -29.28 9.35 2.50
CA MET A 136 -28.90 10.70 2.90
C MET A 136 -27.93 11.26 1.87
N ASN A 137 -28.11 12.54 1.50
CA ASN A 137 -27.21 13.25 0.61
C ASN A 137 -26.56 14.40 1.38
N GLU A 138 -25.27 14.59 1.19
CA GLU A 138 -24.51 15.65 1.83
C GLU A 138 -23.60 16.35 0.81
N THR A 139 -23.56 17.68 0.87
CA THR A 139 -22.65 18.47 0.04
C THR A 139 -21.66 19.21 0.94
N ILE A 140 -20.37 18.96 0.75
CA ILE A 140 -19.28 19.60 1.48
C ILE A 140 -18.36 20.26 0.45
N GLY A 141 -18.50 21.58 0.25
CA GLY A 141 -17.78 22.30 -0.78
C GLY A 141 -18.12 21.77 -2.18
N GLN A 142 -17.14 21.15 -2.84
CA GLN A 142 -17.30 20.58 -4.18
C GLN A 142 -17.54 19.06 -4.16
N LYS A 143 -17.66 18.47 -2.98
CA LYS A 143 -17.93 17.05 -2.80
C LYS A 143 -19.41 16.83 -2.54
N PHE A 144 -20.01 15.95 -3.32
CA PHE A 144 -21.37 15.44 -3.14
C PHE A 144 -21.28 13.99 -2.72
N ASN A 145 -21.77 13.67 -1.52
CA ASN A 145 -21.77 12.34 -0.95
C ASN A 145 -23.19 11.81 -0.88
N LYS A 146 -23.39 10.62 -1.42
CA LYS A 146 -24.63 9.87 -1.31
C LYS A 146 -24.39 8.68 -0.39
N TYR A 147 -25.15 8.62 0.70
CA TYR A 147 -25.16 7.53 1.64
C TYR A 147 -26.43 6.71 1.44
N SER A 148 -26.32 5.39 1.38
CA SER A 148 -27.43 4.46 1.23
C SER A 148 -27.35 3.39 2.29
N LEU A 149 -28.47 3.08 2.93
CA LEU A 149 -28.58 2.12 4.01
C LEU A 149 -29.76 1.19 3.73
N TRP A 150 -29.50 -0.11 3.71
CA TRP A 150 -30.50 -1.16 3.55
C TRP A 150 -30.72 -1.88 4.86
N VAL A 151 -31.96 -1.91 5.33
CA VAL A 151 -32.37 -2.53 6.58
C VAL A 151 -33.60 -3.39 6.40
N TYR A 152 -33.76 -4.39 7.23
CA TYR A 152 -35.05 -5.00 7.49
C TYR A 152 -35.36 -4.91 8.99
N TYR A 153 -36.57 -5.30 9.37
CA TYR A 153 -37.00 -5.19 10.76
C TYR A 153 -37.38 -6.54 11.34
N LYS A 154 -37.01 -6.74 12.60
CA LYS A 154 -37.50 -7.82 13.44
C LYS A 154 -38.26 -7.25 14.65
N ASN A 155 -39.14 -8.05 15.23
CA ASN A 155 -39.84 -7.63 16.44
C ASN A 155 -38.86 -7.55 17.62
N ASN A 156 -39.02 -6.52 18.45
CA ASN A 156 -38.29 -6.41 19.72
C ASN A 156 -38.84 -7.46 20.68
N PRO A 157 -38.02 -8.40 21.19
CA PRO A 157 -38.50 -9.40 22.13
C PRO A 157 -38.92 -8.81 23.51
N ASP A 158 -38.36 -7.65 23.88
CA ASP A 158 -38.54 -7.03 25.19
C ASP A 158 -39.69 -6.01 25.24
N VAL A 159 -40.13 -5.51 24.06
CA VAL A 159 -41.18 -4.49 23.95
C VAL A 159 -42.19 -4.84 22.86
N GLU A 160 -43.39 -5.20 23.27
CA GLU A 160 -44.47 -5.54 22.32
C GLU A 160 -44.79 -4.38 21.37
N GLY A 161 -44.81 -4.67 20.08
CA GLY A 161 -45.09 -3.71 19.00
C GLY A 161 -43.92 -2.84 18.57
N GLU A 162 -42.78 -2.92 19.22
CA GLU A 162 -41.56 -2.25 18.76
C GLU A 162 -40.77 -3.13 17.78
N LYS A 163 -40.19 -2.48 16.78
CA LYS A 163 -39.33 -3.15 15.78
C LYS A 163 -37.90 -2.66 15.89
N ILE A 164 -36.95 -3.57 15.82
CA ILE A 164 -35.51 -3.30 15.77
C ILE A 164 -35.04 -3.39 14.34
N ALA A 165 -34.33 -2.37 13.88
CA ALA A 165 -33.70 -2.39 12.57
C ALA A 165 -32.50 -3.32 12.55
N VAL A 166 -32.42 -4.16 11.52
CA VAL A 166 -31.30 -5.07 11.27
C VAL A 166 -30.57 -4.57 10.01
N PRO A 167 -29.29 -4.25 10.10
CA PRO A 167 -28.53 -3.75 8.95
C PRO A 167 -28.23 -4.88 7.98
N VAL A 168 -28.31 -4.60 6.67
CA VAL A 168 -27.90 -5.51 5.60
C VAL A 168 -26.69 -4.95 4.86
N ARG A 169 -26.76 -3.67 4.48
CA ARG A 169 -25.69 -2.97 3.78
C ARG A 169 -25.73 -1.48 4.07
N TYR A 170 -24.55 -0.89 4.14
CA TYR A 170 -24.35 0.55 4.19
C TYR A 170 -23.33 0.95 3.14
N GLU A 171 -23.60 1.96 2.32
CA GLU A 171 -22.76 2.34 1.19
C GLU A 171 -22.63 3.87 1.10
N MET A 172 -21.42 4.33 0.82
CA MET A 172 -21.12 5.70 0.46
C MET A 172 -20.56 5.78 -0.95
N ARG A 173 -21.09 6.70 -1.77
CA ARG A 173 -20.55 7.11 -3.07
C ARG A 173 -20.33 8.61 -3.10
N GLY A 174 -19.06 8.99 -3.27
CA GLY A 174 -18.63 10.37 -3.32
C GLY A 174 -18.33 10.83 -4.74
N TYR A 175 -18.88 11.99 -5.13
CA TYR A 175 -18.61 12.66 -6.39
C TYR A 175 -17.98 14.02 -6.14
N ASN A 176 -16.93 14.37 -6.92
CA ASN A 176 -16.27 15.67 -6.83
C ASN A 176 -16.60 16.50 -8.08
N THR A 177 -17.29 17.63 -7.89
CA THR A 177 -17.71 18.50 -9.00
C THR A 177 -16.54 19.23 -9.67
N LEU A 178 -15.45 19.52 -8.93
CA LEU A 178 -14.22 20.10 -9.49
C LEU A 178 -13.50 19.12 -10.43
N LEU A 179 -13.49 17.85 -10.06
CA LEU A 179 -12.82 16.80 -10.82
C LEU A 179 -13.72 16.23 -11.92
N GLY A 180 -15.05 16.40 -11.81
CA GLY A 180 -16.04 15.81 -12.71
C GLY A 180 -16.09 14.28 -12.62
N SER A 181 -15.71 13.70 -11.47
CA SER A 181 -15.57 12.26 -11.29
C SER A 181 -15.91 11.81 -9.88
N HIS A 182 -16.18 10.52 -9.72
CA HIS A 182 -16.23 9.88 -8.40
C HIS A 182 -14.83 9.93 -7.75
N TYR A 183 -14.80 10.26 -6.46
CA TYR A 183 -13.55 10.39 -5.70
C TYR A 183 -13.41 9.36 -4.60
N ASP A 184 -14.55 8.82 -4.09
CA ASP A 184 -14.55 7.80 -3.05
C ASP A 184 -15.73 6.87 -3.18
N HIS A 185 -15.55 5.62 -2.77
CA HIS A 185 -16.57 4.60 -2.73
C HIS A 185 -16.19 3.55 -1.70
N TYR A 186 -17.06 3.29 -0.74
CA TYR A 186 -16.95 2.16 0.17
C TYR A 186 -18.33 1.62 0.55
N TYR A 187 -18.38 0.38 0.98
CA TYR A 187 -19.60 -0.20 1.54
C TYR A 187 -19.28 -1.29 2.56
N LEU A 188 -20.17 -1.40 3.54
CA LEU A 188 -20.16 -2.44 4.56
C LEU A 188 -21.31 -3.40 4.27
N VAL A 189 -20.99 -4.69 4.27
CA VAL A 189 -21.99 -5.78 4.21
C VAL A 189 -22.03 -6.40 5.59
N TYR A 190 -23.23 -6.49 6.16
CA TYR A 190 -23.44 -7.07 7.48
C TYR A 190 -24.02 -8.49 7.29
N ASN A 191 -23.22 -9.50 7.63
CA ASN A 191 -23.54 -10.90 7.38
C ASN A 191 -24.32 -11.55 8.53
N GLU A 192 -23.97 -11.17 9.76
CA GLU A 192 -24.60 -11.68 10.98
C GLU A 192 -24.88 -10.50 11.92
N PHE A 193 -26.07 -10.44 12.48
CA PHE A 193 -26.46 -9.43 13.46
C PHE A 193 -27.23 -10.10 14.60
N SER A 194 -26.86 -9.81 15.84
CA SER A 194 -27.61 -10.19 17.05
C SER A 194 -27.68 -8.99 18.01
N ASP A 195 -28.82 -8.85 18.67
CA ASP A 195 -29.08 -7.93 19.77
C ASP A 195 -29.18 -8.66 21.12
N ASP A 196 -28.72 -9.92 21.17
CA ASP A 196 -28.60 -10.68 22.41
C ASP A 196 -27.60 -10.04 23.37
N GLU A 197 -27.74 -10.36 24.66
CA GLU A 197 -26.80 -9.92 25.68
C GLU A 197 -25.37 -10.34 25.35
N ILE A 198 -24.44 -9.37 25.39
CA ILE A 198 -23.02 -9.62 25.11
C ILE A 198 -22.35 -10.19 26.36
N PRO A 199 -21.67 -11.34 26.28
CA PRO A 199 -20.90 -11.87 27.39
C PRO A 199 -19.89 -10.84 27.92
N LYS A 200 -19.82 -10.64 29.23
CA LYS A 200 -18.96 -9.61 29.87
C LYS A 200 -17.50 -9.78 29.52
N GLU A 201 -17.02 -11.03 29.41
CA GLU A 201 -15.67 -11.39 29.04
C GLU A 201 -15.28 -10.94 27.61
N THR A 202 -16.26 -10.55 26.79
CA THR A 202 -15.99 -10.01 25.44
C THR A 202 -15.11 -8.77 25.48
N PHE A 203 -15.24 -7.97 26.51
CA PHE A 203 -14.49 -6.71 26.68
C PHE A 203 -13.27 -6.85 27.59
N ASP A 204 -13.00 -8.04 28.10
CA ASP A 204 -11.85 -8.29 28.95
C ASP A 204 -10.56 -8.30 28.13
N VAL A 205 -9.51 -7.73 28.71
CA VAL A 205 -8.14 -7.82 28.20
C VAL A 205 -7.41 -8.88 29.01
N ASP A 206 -6.68 -9.75 28.33
CA ASP A 206 -5.86 -10.77 28.96
C ASP A 206 -4.99 -10.14 30.07
N SER A 207 -5.15 -10.58 31.30
CA SER A 207 -4.44 -10.06 32.48
C SER A 207 -2.92 -10.20 32.40
N ASN A 208 -2.41 -11.08 31.53
CA ASN A 208 -0.99 -11.24 31.27
C ASN A 208 -0.43 -10.19 30.29
N LEU A 209 -1.30 -9.39 29.65
CA LEU A 209 -0.87 -8.33 28.74
C LEU A 209 -0.70 -7.00 29.48
N ILE A 210 0.51 -6.50 29.52
CA ILE A 210 0.80 -5.15 30.02
C ILE A 210 0.58 -4.18 28.86
N CYS A 211 -0.41 -3.29 29.00
CA CYS A 211 -0.70 -2.27 27.99
C CYS A 211 0.29 -1.12 28.06
N GLN A 212 1.03 -0.92 26.98
CA GLN A 212 2.01 0.16 26.82
C GLN A 212 1.32 1.45 26.39
N ASN A 213 1.75 2.58 26.96
CA ASN A 213 1.23 3.88 26.56
C ASN A 213 1.59 4.19 25.11
N PHE A 214 0.61 4.66 24.34
CA PHE A 214 0.76 5.10 22.97
C PHE A 214 0.40 6.59 22.86
N PRO A 215 1.09 7.38 22.02
CA PRO A 215 0.80 8.81 21.85
C PRO A 215 -0.64 9.05 21.37
N GLY A 216 -1.34 9.96 22.04
CA GLY A 216 -2.72 10.33 21.72
C GLY A 216 -3.44 10.82 22.97
N PRO A 217 -4.74 11.11 22.90
CA PRO A 217 -5.65 11.02 21.75
C PRO A 217 -5.41 12.11 20.70
N GLY A 218 -5.96 11.91 19.51
CA GLY A 218 -5.88 12.87 18.42
C GLY A 218 -6.04 12.22 17.05
N ILE A 219 -5.72 12.94 15.99
CA ILE A 219 -5.95 12.52 14.61
C ILE A 219 -5.25 11.20 14.28
N LYS A 220 -4.03 10.97 14.74
CA LYS A 220 -3.32 9.70 14.57
C LYS A 220 -4.05 8.49 15.17
N HIS A 221 -4.83 8.72 16.20
CA HIS A 221 -5.58 7.70 16.91
C HIS A 221 -6.65 7.03 16.03
N ILE A 222 -7.25 7.76 15.09
CA ILE A 222 -8.28 7.24 14.19
C ILE A 222 -7.76 6.05 13.38
N TYR A 223 -6.62 6.20 12.71
CA TYR A 223 -6.07 5.11 11.90
C TYR A 223 -5.54 3.93 12.70
N THR A 224 -5.00 4.21 13.88
CA THR A 224 -4.30 3.21 14.70
C THR A 224 -5.24 2.41 15.59
N PHE A 225 -6.21 3.08 16.21
CA PHE A 225 -7.08 2.51 17.24
C PHE A 225 -8.55 2.44 16.85
N ASN A 226 -8.99 3.29 15.93
CA ASN A 226 -10.39 3.40 15.57
C ASN A 226 -10.60 3.63 14.06
N PRO A 227 -10.09 2.74 13.19
CA PRO A 227 -10.15 2.94 11.75
C PRO A 227 -11.58 2.99 11.19
N MET A 228 -12.55 2.33 11.84
CA MET A 228 -13.96 2.34 11.42
C MET A 228 -14.64 3.68 11.61
N ALA A 229 -14.13 4.56 12.47
CA ALA A 229 -14.70 5.91 12.67
C ALA A 229 -14.76 6.72 11.38
N GLU A 230 -13.80 6.51 10.47
CA GLU A 230 -13.77 7.17 9.16
C GLU A 230 -15.01 6.85 8.31
N PHE A 231 -15.49 5.62 8.37
CA PHE A 231 -16.55 5.12 7.48
C PHE A 231 -17.94 5.32 8.08
N ILE A 232 -18.07 5.28 9.39
CA ILE A 232 -19.36 5.37 10.10
C ILE A 232 -19.74 6.83 10.39
N HIS A 233 -18.76 7.72 10.53
CA HIS A 233 -18.95 9.15 10.78
C HIS A 233 -18.36 9.98 9.62
N PRO A 234 -19.00 10.00 8.46
CA PRO A 234 -18.43 10.50 7.21
C PRO A 234 -18.06 12.00 7.24
N THR A 235 -18.68 12.79 8.10
CA THR A 235 -18.37 14.22 8.26
C THR A 235 -17.04 14.49 8.98
N LYS A 236 -16.41 13.47 9.58
CA LYS A 236 -15.19 13.59 10.37
C LYS A 236 -13.93 13.16 9.58
N THR A 237 -13.69 13.74 8.39
CA THR A 237 -12.55 13.40 7.52
C THR A 237 -11.30 14.29 7.71
N HIS A 238 -11.28 15.16 8.71
CA HIS A 238 -10.16 16.09 9.00
C HIS A 238 -8.80 15.41 9.20
N HIS A 239 -8.78 14.14 9.56
CA HIS A 239 -7.55 13.38 9.75
C HIS A 239 -6.78 13.16 8.44
N VAL A 240 -7.46 13.00 7.30
CA VAL A 240 -6.81 12.89 5.97
C VAL A 240 -6.12 14.19 5.61
N ASP A 241 -6.82 15.34 5.77
CA ASP A 241 -6.26 16.66 5.50
C ASP A 241 -5.02 16.95 6.34
N TYR A 242 -5.05 16.54 7.61
CA TYR A 242 -3.93 16.71 8.52
C TYR A 242 -2.71 15.86 8.12
N GLU A 243 -2.89 14.58 7.83
CA GLU A 243 -1.78 13.71 7.42
C GLU A 243 -1.26 14.09 6.02
N PHE A 244 -2.14 14.51 5.11
CA PHE A 244 -1.72 15.00 3.80
C PHE A 244 -0.89 16.31 3.89
N LYS A 245 -1.26 17.25 4.74
CA LYS A 245 -0.44 18.46 5.00
C LYS A 245 0.94 18.11 5.54
N LYS A 246 1.05 17.12 6.44
CA LYS A 246 2.35 16.62 6.91
C LYS A 246 3.16 15.97 5.79
N PHE A 247 2.51 15.16 4.96
CA PHE A 247 3.10 14.52 3.81
C PHE A 247 3.69 15.56 2.84
N ILE A 248 2.90 16.59 2.47
CA ILE A 248 3.35 17.71 1.63
C ILE A 248 4.62 18.35 2.21
N LYS A 249 4.59 18.68 3.50
CA LYS A 249 5.75 19.31 4.19
C LYS A 249 6.96 18.39 4.22
N LYS A 250 6.76 17.11 4.57
CA LYS A 250 7.85 16.12 4.70
C LYS A 250 8.56 15.87 3.38
N HIS A 251 7.80 15.81 2.29
CA HIS A 251 8.31 15.43 0.96
C HIS A 251 8.50 16.62 0.01
N GLY A 252 8.35 17.87 0.51
CA GLY A 252 8.55 19.08 -0.28
C GLY A 252 7.64 19.18 -1.50
N LYS A 253 6.39 18.65 -1.40
CA LYS A 253 5.47 18.62 -2.53
C LYS A 253 4.94 20.02 -2.85
N ASN A 254 4.81 20.31 -4.13
CA ASN A 254 4.19 21.52 -4.65
C ASN A 254 3.26 21.14 -5.80
N TYR A 255 2.01 21.57 -5.75
CA TYR A 255 1.00 21.27 -6.75
C TYR A 255 0.62 22.55 -7.51
N ALA A 256 0.37 22.43 -8.80
CA ALA A 256 0.18 23.55 -9.69
C ALA A 256 -1.07 24.38 -9.37
N ASP A 257 -2.14 23.70 -8.94
CA ASP A 257 -3.44 24.33 -8.63
C ASP A 257 -4.26 23.51 -7.62
N GLY A 258 -5.45 24.04 -7.28
CA GLY A 258 -6.36 23.36 -6.35
C GLY A 258 -6.94 22.05 -6.89
N LYS A 259 -7.00 21.87 -8.21
CA LYS A 259 -7.47 20.63 -8.83
C LYS A 259 -6.42 19.52 -8.65
N GLU A 260 -5.16 19.81 -8.96
CA GLU A 260 -4.07 18.87 -8.73
C GLU A 260 -3.95 18.53 -7.25
N HIS A 261 -3.97 19.53 -6.35
CA HIS A 261 -3.96 19.31 -4.91
C HIS A 261 -5.04 18.31 -4.47
N THR A 262 -6.27 18.47 -5.01
CA THR A 262 -7.39 17.58 -4.68
C THR A 262 -7.15 16.16 -5.20
N LEU A 263 -6.68 15.99 -6.44
CA LEU A 263 -6.35 14.69 -7.01
C LEU A 263 -5.28 13.97 -6.19
N ARG A 264 -4.22 14.69 -5.78
CA ARG A 264 -3.15 14.16 -4.96
C ARG A 264 -3.61 13.73 -3.57
N MET A 265 -4.49 14.51 -2.97
CA MET A 265 -5.08 14.17 -1.67
C MET A 265 -5.94 12.91 -1.73
N GLU A 266 -6.73 12.73 -2.80
CA GLU A 266 -7.55 11.52 -2.96
C GLU A 266 -6.67 10.28 -3.22
N ALA A 267 -5.63 10.38 -4.05
CA ALA A 267 -4.66 9.31 -4.23
C ALA A 267 -3.98 8.93 -2.91
N PHE A 268 -3.55 9.93 -2.15
CA PHE A 268 -2.96 9.77 -0.82
C PHE A 268 -3.91 9.06 0.16
N ARG A 269 -5.20 9.44 0.19
CA ARG A 269 -6.23 8.82 1.02
C ARG A 269 -6.34 7.32 0.74
N GLN A 270 -6.48 6.94 -0.54
CA GLN A 270 -6.63 5.54 -0.93
C GLN A 270 -5.36 4.72 -0.62
N ASN A 271 -4.19 5.29 -0.90
CA ASN A 271 -2.91 4.64 -0.58
C ASN A 271 -2.72 4.48 0.93
N MET A 272 -3.12 5.45 1.73
CA MET A 272 -3.04 5.37 3.19
C MET A 272 -3.97 4.31 3.77
N ARG A 273 -5.22 4.19 3.25
CA ARG A 273 -6.15 3.10 3.60
C ARG A 273 -5.54 1.74 3.28
N PHE A 274 -4.99 1.58 2.09
CA PHE A 274 -4.31 0.35 1.67
C PHE A 274 -3.16 -0.03 2.61
N ILE A 275 -2.25 0.90 2.89
CA ILE A 275 -1.10 0.68 3.77
C ILE A 275 -1.55 0.27 5.18
N THR A 276 -2.50 0.99 5.76
CA THR A 276 -2.94 0.73 7.14
C THR A 276 -3.72 -0.58 7.26
N SER A 277 -4.53 -0.92 6.26
CA SER A 277 -5.24 -2.20 6.20
C SER A 277 -4.28 -3.38 6.04
N HIS A 278 -3.30 -3.28 5.13
CA HIS A 278 -2.27 -4.32 4.98
C HIS A 278 -1.55 -4.58 6.30
N ASN A 279 -1.15 -3.53 7.02
CA ASN A 279 -0.44 -3.67 8.29
C ASN A 279 -1.30 -4.31 9.40
N ARG A 280 -2.63 -4.31 9.28
CA ARG A 280 -3.53 -5.06 10.18
C ARG A 280 -3.58 -6.57 9.87
N GLN A 281 -3.16 -6.99 8.67
CA GLN A 281 -3.16 -8.41 8.26
C GLN A 281 -2.02 -9.23 8.86
N ASN A 282 -1.08 -8.61 9.58
CA ASN A 282 0.10 -9.28 10.15
C ASN A 282 0.91 -10.10 9.13
N LYS A 283 1.18 -9.52 7.99
CA LYS A 283 2.13 -10.09 7.01
C LYS A 283 3.56 -10.03 7.57
N LYS A 284 4.47 -10.80 7.00
CA LYS A 284 5.90 -10.84 7.41
C LYS A 284 6.67 -9.57 7.05
N PHE A 285 6.05 -8.66 6.31
CA PHE A 285 6.59 -7.37 5.93
C PHE A 285 5.56 -6.26 6.19
N THR A 286 6.02 -5.04 6.29
CA THR A 286 5.19 -3.87 6.55
C THR A 286 5.26 -2.87 5.42
N LEU A 287 4.20 -2.08 5.28
CA LEU A 287 4.11 -0.96 4.35
C LEU A 287 4.18 0.36 5.13
N ALA A 288 4.65 1.41 4.46
CA ALA A 288 4.63 2.77 5.01
C ALA A 288 4.33 3.80 3.92
N VAL A 289 3.79 4.94 4.35
CA VAL A 289 3.64 6.12 3.50
C VAL A 289 5.02 6.64 3.13
N ASN A 290 5.36 6.60 1.85
CA ASN A 290 6.57 7.14 1.27
C ASN A 290 6.24 8.25 0.25
N HIS A 291 7.24 8.80 -0.43
CA HIS A 291 7.08 9.91 -1.39
C HIS A 291 6.18 9.59 -2.60
N LEU A 292 5.82 8.32 -2.83
CA LEU A 292 4.91 7.88 -3.89
C LEU A 292 3.43 7.88 -3.45
N ALA A 293 3.13 8.17 -2.18
CA ALA A 293 1.78 8.00 -1.66
C ALA A 293 0.72 8.95 -2.26
N ASP A 294 1.11 10.02 -2.91
CA ASP A 294 0.24 10.93 -3.67
C ASP A 294 0.13 10.59 -5.16
N LYS A 295 0.77 9.50 -5.60
CA LYS A 295 0.79 9.06 -6.99
C LYS A 295 -0.39 8.16 -7.32
N SER A 296 -0.92 8.33 -8.54
CA SER A 296 -1.88 7.40 -9.11
C SER A 296 -1.22 6.08 -9.55
N PRO A 297 -1.99 4.98 -9.73
CA PRO A 297 -1.45 3.72 -10.24
C PRO A 297 -0.73 3.87 -11.59
N ASN A 298 -1.22 4.74 -12.49
CA ASN A 298 -0.59 4.98 -13.79
C ASN A 298 0.78 5.68 -13.67
N GLU A 299 0.93 6.61 -12.74
CA GLU A 299 2.21 7.27 -12.48
C GLU A 299 3.24 6.30 -11.86
N ILE A 300 2.80 5.42 -10.96
CA ILE A 300 3.66 4.37 -10.41
C ILE A 300 4.05 3.36 -11.50
N LYS A 301 3.11 3.02 -12.40
CA LYS A 301 3.40 2.16 -13.55
C LYS A 301 4.50 2.73 -14.44
N ALA A 302 4.58 4.04 -14.62
CA ALA A 302 5.63 4.69 -15.42
C ALA A 302 7.06 4.52 -14.85
N LEU A 303 7.19 4.13 -13.56
CA LEU A 303 8.49 3.81 -12.96
C LEU A 303 9.01 2.41 -13.36
N ARG A 304 8.22 1.60 -14.02
CA ARG A 304 8.50 0.21 -14.38
C ARG A 304 8.78 0.14 -15.87
N GLY A 305 10.03 0.30 -16.25
CA GLY A 305 10.47 0.45 -17.63
C GLY A 305 11.24 -0.76 -18.16
N ARG A 306 11.18 -1.94 -17.54
CA ARG A 306 11.72 -3.14 -18.17
C ARG A 306 10.71 -3.67 -19.17
N VAL A 307 11.17 -3.81 -20.42
CA VAL A 307 10.38 -4.39 -21.51
C VAL A 307 10.98 -5.74 -21.88
N SER A 308 10.21 -6.82 -21.80
CA SER A 308 10.66 -8.12 -22.28
C SER A 308 10.56 -8.15 -23.80
N SER A 309 11.69 -8.33 -24.46
CA SER A 309 11.76 -8.43 -25.93
C SER A 309 11.37 -9.81 -26.47
N GLY A 310 11.22 -10.80 -25.60
CA GLY A 310 11.00 -12.20 -26.00
C GLY A 310 12.19 -12.84 -26.71
N VAL A 311 13.38 -12.21 -26.65
CA VAL A 311 14.61 -12.73 -27.27
C VAL A 311 15.09 -13.94 -26.50
N THR A 312 15.12 -15.09 -27.15
CA THR A 312 15.53 -16.37 -26.55
C THR A 312 17.05 -16.48 -26.30
N TYR A 313 17.85 -15.74 -27.05
CA TYR A 313 19.31 -15.66 -26.91
C TYR A 313 19.77 -14.21 -26.91
N ASN A 314 20.15 -13.72 -25.73
CA ASN A 314 20.58 -12.34 -25.55
C ASN A 314 22.09 -12.08 -25.75
N GLY A 315 22.87 -13.09 -26.13
CA GLY A 315 24.33 -12.99 -26.36
C GLY A 315 25.17 -13.24 -25.11
N GLY A 316 24.56 -13.43 -23.94
CA GLY A 316 25.27 -13.73 -22.71
C GLY A 316 25.83 -15.16 -22.65
N LYS A 317 26.98 -15.33 -21.99
CA LYS A 317 27.55 -16.65 -21.74
C LYS A 317 26.75 -17.36 -20.64
N PRO A 318 26.60 -18.69 -20.70
CA PRO A 318 25.99 -19.41 -19.59
C PRO A 318 26.90 -19.36 -18.35
N PHE A 319 26.28 -19.29 -17.16
CA PHE A 319 27.00 -19.28 -15.89
C PHE A 319 27.71 -20.64 -15.65
N PRO A 320 29.03 -20.65 -15.37
CA PRO A 320 29.78 -21.89 -15.15
C PRO A 320 29.54 -22.42 -13.74
N TYR A 321 28.27 -22.73 -13.42
CA TYR A 321 27.87 -23.17 -12.07
C TYR A 321 28.32 -24.58 -11.75
N LYS A 322 28.99 -24.74 -10.60
CA LYS A 322 29.38 -26.05 -10.02
C LYS A 322 28.71 -26.20 -8.66
N THR A 323 27.98 -27.27 -8.45
CA THR A 323 27.19 -27.53 -7.23
C THR A 323 28.06 -27.75 -5.97
N THR A 324 29.36 -27.96 -6.15
CA THR A 324 30.31 -28.21 -5.03
C THR A 324 30.88 -26.94 -4.42
N GLU A 325 30.63 -25.77 -5.00
CA GLU A 325 31.16 -24.52 -4.48
C GLU A 325 30.32 -24.03 -3.30
N LYS A 326 31.02 -23.79 -2.17
CA LYS A 326 30.38 -23.24 -0.96
C LYS A 326 30.37 -21.72 -1.00
N VAL A 327 29.27 -21.13 -0.61
CA VAL A 327 29.11 -19.70 -0.42
C VAL A 327 28.79 -19.38 1.04
N PRO A 328 29.12 -18.18 1.56
CA PRO A 328 28.69 -17.75 2.89
C PRO A 328 27.16 -17.83 3.03
N GLU A 329 26.67 -18.01 4.26
CA GLU A 329 25.23 -18.02 4.54
C GLU A 329 24.58 -16.66 4.26
N GLN A 330 25.33 -15.56 4.45
CA GLN A 330 24.92 -14.19 4.18
C GLN A 330 26.04 -13.40 3.51
N TRP A 331 25.68 -12.45 2.66
CA TRP A 331 26.60 -11.57 1.97
C TRP A 331 25.95 -10.22 1.68
N ASP A 332 26.72 -9.13 1.81
CA ASP A 332 26.27 -7.77 1.57
C ASP A 332 27.41 -6.91 1.00
N TRP A 333 27.38 -6.62 -0.29
CA TRP A 333 28.39 -5.82 -0.98
C TRP A 333 28.47 -4.37 -0.49
N ARG A 334 27.44 -3.85 0.18
CA ARG A 334 27.47 -2.51 0.78
C ARG A 334 28.53 -2.41 1.86
N LEU A 335 28.71 -3.47 2.63
CA LEU A 335 29.71 -3.54 3.70
C LEU A 335 31.15 -3.55 3.18
N TYR A 336 31.34 -3.91 1.92
CA TYR A 336 32.65 -3.91 1.26
C TYR A 336 32.89 -2.68 0.38
N GLY A 337 31.93 -1.76 0.30
CA GLY A 337 32.07 -0.52 -0.47
C GLY A 337 31.89 -0.68 -1.98
N ALA A 338 31.27 -1.77 -2.45
CA ALA A 338 31.09 -2.07 -3.87
C ALA A 338 29.78 -1.54 -4.47
N VAL A 339 28.98 -0.83 -3.68
CA VAL A 339 27.65 -0.35 -4.07
C VAL A 339 27.58 1.18 -3.93
N THR A 340 27.24 1.87 -5.02
CA THR A 340 27.02 3.32 -5.02
C THR A 340 25.74 3.70 -4.24
N PRO A 341 25.59 4.95 -3.78
CA PRO A 341 24.36 5.41 -3.14
C PRO A 341 23.11 5.17 -3.98
N VAL A 342 21.97 5.02 -3.33
CA VAL A 342 20.66 4.90 -3.99
C VAL A 342 20.33 6.20 -4.71
N LYS A 343 19.87 6.07 -5.97
CA LYS A 343 19.43 7.17 -6.82
C LYS A 343 17.91 7.14 -7.01
N ASP A 344 17.39 8.19 -7.63
CA ASP A 344 15.98 8.31 -8.00
C ASP A 344 15.86 8.44 -9.52
N GLN A 345 15.20 7.45 -10.16
CA GLN A 345 14.92 7.49 -11.59
C GLN A 345 13.82 8.49 -11.98
N SER A 346 13.17 9.12 -11.00
CA SER A 346 12.05 10.06 -11.22
C SER A 346 10.90 9.39 -11.98
N ILE A 347 10.21 10.11 -12.87
CA ILE A 347 9.10 9.60 -13.69
C ILE A 347 9.55 8.89 -14.98
N CYS A 348 10.82 8.65 -15.16
CA CYS A 348 11.41 8.00 -16.34
C CYS A 348 11.45 6.47 -16.15
N GLY A 349 10.96 5.72 -17.13
CA GLY A 349 11.00 4.24 -17.15
C GLY A 349 12.38 3.67 -17.44
N SER A 350 13.41 4.18 -16.77
CA SER A 350 14.82 3.87 -17.03
C SER A 350 15.44 2.87 -16.04
N CYS A 351 14.63 2.13 -15.28
CA CYS A 351 15.11 1.15 -14.30
C CYS A 351 16.14 0.16 -14.88
N TRP A 352 15.99 -0.22 -16.16
CA TRP A 352 16.93 -1.05 -16.87
C TRP A 352 18.35 -0.49 -16.90
N SER A 353 18.52 0.83 -16.99
CA SER A 353 19.83 1.48 -16.95
C SER A 353 20.47 1.42 -15.55
N PHE A 354 19.66 1.46 -14.47
CA PHE A 354 20.16 1.37 -13.10
C PHE A 354 20.64 -0.04 -12.76
N GLY A 355 19.90 -1.08 -13.13
CA GLY A 355 20.36 -2.47 -13.01
C GLY A 355 21.65 -2.72 -13.78
N THR A 356 21.70 -2.26 -15.03
CA THR A 356 22.90 -2.34 -15.89
C THR A 356 24.10 -1.64 -15.25
N ILE A 357 23.97 -0.39 -14.88
CA ILE A 357 25.06 0.40 -14.32
C ILE A 357 25.52 -0.17 -12.98
N GLY A 358 24.59 -0.60 -12.13
CA GLY A 358 24.92 -1.12 -10.79
C GLY A 358 25.80 -2.38 -10.85
N THR A 359 25.53 -3.31 -11.79
CA THR A 359 26.39 -4.49 -11.92
C THR A 359 27.77 -4.14 -12.50
N ILE A 360 27.85 -3.13 -13.39
CA ILE A 360 29.13 -2.66 -13.96
C ILE A 360 29.96 -1.94 -12.89
N GLU A 361 29.36 -1.08 -12.06
CA GLU A 361 30.03 -0.41 -10.94
C GLU A 361 30.65 -1.42 -9.97
N GLY A 362 29.92 -2.49 -9.64
CA GLY A 362 30.42 -3.58 -8.79
C GLY A 362 31.56 -4.38 -9.43
N ALA A 363 31.45 -4.73 -10.72
CA ALA A 363 32.51 -5.43 -11.45
C ALA A 363 33.76 -4.54 -11.60
N TYR A 364 33.58 -3.23 -11.86
CA TYR A 364 34.67 -2.27 -11.92
C TYR A 364 35.39 -2.15 -10.58
N PHE A 365 34.65 -2.06 -9.47
CA PHE A 365 35.21 -2.06 -8.10
C PHE A 365 36.11 -3.27 -7.86
N LEU A 366 35.63 -4.46 -8.19
CA LEU A 366 36.39 -5.71 -8.00
C LEU A 366 37.67 -5.74 -8.88
N LYS A 367 37.57 -5.31 -10.13
CA LYS A 367 38.70 -5.30 -11.06
C LYS A 367 39.77 -4.24 -10.68
N ASN A 368 39.37 -3.13 -10.12
CA ASN A 368 40.25 -1.98 -9.88
C ASN A 368 40.64 -1.80 -8.39
N GLY A 369 40.77 -2.92 -7.67
CA GLY A 369 41.33 -2.94 -6.32
C GLY A 369 40.51 -2.18 -5.27
N GLY A 370 39.17 -2.16 -5.43
CA GLY A 370 38.28 -1.52 -4.47
C GLY A 370 37.99 -0.03 -4.78
N ASN A 371 38.31 0.46 -5.97
CA ASN A 371 37.97 1.82 -6.38
C ASN A 371 36.57 1.86 -6.97
N LEU A 372 35.62 2.46 -6.23
CA LEU A 372 34.23 2.62 -6.66
C LEU A 372 34.06 3.93 -7.44
N VAL A 373 33.40 3.84 -8.60
CA VAL A 373 33.06 5.00 -9.44
C VAL A 373 31.57 5.04 -9.70
N ARG A 374 31.00 6.24 -9.85
CA ARG A 374 29.61 6.43 -10.29
C ARG A 374 29.60 6.51 -11.82
N LEU A 375 28.93 5.57 -12.45
CA LEU A 375 28.76 5.53 -13.90
C LEU A 375 27.44 6.17 -14.33
N SER A 376 27.36 6.57 -15.61
CA SER A 376 26.23 7.36 -16.11
C SER A 376 25.07 6.48 -16.59
N GLN A 377 23.92 6.53 -15.93
CA GLN A 377 22.66 6.01 -16.43
C GLN A 377 22.16 6.84 -17.62
N GLN A 378 22.36 8.17 -17.57
CA GLN A 378 21.91 9.07 -18.63
C GLN A 378 22.55 8.75 -19.99
N ALA A 379 23.82 8.36 -19.99
CA ALA A 379 24.49 7.93 -21.23
C ALA A 379 23.81 6.73 -21.89
N LEU A 380 23.26 5.79 -21.11
CA LEU A 380 22.49 4.66 -21.66
C LEU A 380 21.14 5.10 -22.21
N ILE A 381 20.44 5.99 -21.49
CA ILE A 381 19.14 6.54 -21.90
C ILE A 381 19.28 7.25 -23.24
N ASP A 382 20.29 8.09 -23.39
CA ASP A 382 20.48 8.94 -24.55
C ASP A 382 21.05 8.17 -25.77
N CYS A 383 21.88 7.14 -25.54
CA CYS A 383 22.74 6.59 -26.59
C CYS A 383 22.41 5.16 -27.03
N SER A 384 21.64 4.37 -26.29
CA SER A 384 21.47 2.94 -26.59
C SER A 384 20.25 2.62 -27.47
N TRP A 385 19.62 3.61 -28.08
CA TRP A 385 18.46 3.48 -28.98
C TRP A 385 18.69 2.52 -30.16
N GLY A 386 19.82 2.58 -30.77
CA GLY A 386 20.21 1.70 -31.91
C GLY A 386 20.36 0.22 -31.52
N PHE A 387 20.29 -0.11 -30.23
CA PHE A 387 20.34 -1.47 -29.68
C PHE A 387 18.95 -1.97 -29.23
N GLY A 388 17.93 -1.14 -29.38
CA GLY A 388 16.53 -1.46 -29.07
C GLY A 388 16.09 -1.08 -27.64
N ASN A 389 16.87 -0.29 -26.91
CA ASN A 389 16.41 0.43 -25.73
C ASN A 389 15.70 1.71 -26.17
N ASN A 390 14.69 2.16 -25.42
CA ASN A 390 13.83 3.28 -25.76
C ASN A 390 13.87 4.39 -24.69
N GLY A 391 15.04 4.67 -24.13
CA GLY A 391 15.21 5.73 -23.14
C GLY A 391 14.26 5.59 -21.94
N CYS A 392 13.44 6.62 -21.68
CA CYS A 392 12.43 6.62 -20.61
C CYS A 392 11.21 5.73 -20.89
N ASP A 393 11.00 5.29 -22.13
CA ASP A 393 9.91 4.39 -22.50
C ASP A 393 10.26 2.90 -22.30
N GLY A 394 11.47 2.62 -21.79
CA GLY A 394 11.87 1.29 -21.36
C GLY A 394 13.04 0.68 -22.11
N GLY A 395 13.50 -0.47 -21.61
CA GLY A 395 14.62 -1.20 -22.18
C GLY A 395 14.99 -2.46 -21.40
N GLU A 396 16.13 -3.04 -21.77
CA GLU A 396 16.70 -4.26 -21.17
C GLU A 396 18.22 -4.10 -20.95
N ASP A 397 18.72 -4.74 -19.91
CA ASP A 397 20.13 -4.69 -19.52
C ASP A 397 21.07 -5.26 -20.59
N PHE A 398 20.75 -6.41 -21.19
CA PHE A 398 21.61 -7.01 -22.22
C PHE A 398 21.78 -6.11 -23.46
N ARG A 399 20.79 -5.34 -23.84
CA ARG A 399 20.85 -4.36 -24.91
C ARG A 399 21.79 -3.21 -24.58
N ALA A 400 21.79 -2.79 -23.32
CA ALA A 400 22.75 -1.82 -22.81
C ALA A 400 24.16 -2.41 -22.76
N TYR A 401 24.35 -3.68 -22.39
CA TYR A 401 25.65 -4.36 -22.47
C TYR A 401 26.18 -4.41 -23.89
N GLN A 402 25.35 -4.73 -24.91
CA GLN A 402 25.72 -4.71 -26.31
C GLN A 402 26.20 -3.33 -26.76
N TYR A 403 25.48 -2.26 -26.34
CA TYR A 403 25.91 -0.88 -26.61
C TYR A 403 27.29 -0.60 -26.01
N ILE A 404 27.47 -0.87 -24.71
CA ILE A 404 28.70 -0.58 -23.97
C ILE A 404 29.88 -1.34 -24.57
N GLN A 405 29.70 -2.62 -24.91
CA GLN A 405 30.76 -3.44 -25.54
C GLN A 405 31.18 -2.89 -26.91
N LYS A 406 30.20 -2.54 -27.74
CA LYS A 406 30.46 -2.01 -29.11
C LYS A 406 31.12 -0.65 -29.06
N HIS A 407 30.77 0.23 -28.12
CA HIS A 407 31.28 1.60 -28.04
C HIS A 407 32.49 1.76 -27.11
N GLY A 408 33.08 0.66 -26.65
CA GLY A 408 34.33 0.66 -25.89
C GLY A 408 34.22 1.15 -24.44
N GLY A 409 33.02 1.11 -23.85
CA GLY A 409 32.82 1.40 -22.46
C GLY A 409 31.70 2.41 -22.16
N ILE A 410 31.53 2.72 -20.88
CA ILE A 410 30.56 3.70 -20.36
C ILE A 410 31.29 4.81 -19.59
N PRO A 411 30.89 6.10 -19.72
CA PRO A 411 31.48 7.19 -18.97
C PRO A 411 31.01 7.24 -17.52
N THR A 412 31.75 7.98 -16.71
CA THR A 412 31.29 8.36 -15.36
C THR A 412 30.15 9.38 -15.45
N GLU A 413 29.33 9.44 -14.39
CA GLU A 413 28.30 10.47 -14.23
C GLU A 413 28.91 11.88 -14.26
N GLU A 414 30.07 12.07 -13.64
CA GLU A 414 30.78 13.35 -13.66
C GLU A 414 31.19 13.78 -15.07
N SER A 415 31.69 12.84 -15.90
CA SER A 415 32.18 13.13 -17.25
C SER A 415 31.04 13.32 -18.25
N TYR A 416 29.92 12.59 -18.12
CA TYR A 416 28.79 12.69 -19.04
C TYR A 416 27.81 13.80 -18.64
N GLY A 417 27.66 14.06 -17.36
CA GLY A 417 26.67 14.95 -16.78
C GLY A 417 25.67 14.23 -15.87
N PRO A 418 24.89 14.99 -15.11
CA PRO A 418 23.98 14.44 -14.11
C PRO A 418 22.83 13.65 -14.76
N TYR A 419 22.21 12.78 -13.98
CA TYR A 419 20.97 12.12 -14.38
C TYR A 419 19.82 13.15 -14.46
N LEU A 420 19.14 13.20 -15.61
CA LEU A 420 18.10 14.18 -15.89
C LEU A 420 16.67 13.64 -15.76
N GLY A 421 16.49 12.30 -15.77
CA GLY A 421 15.17 11.67 -15.72
C GLY A 421 14.31 11.95 -16.95
N GLN A 422 14.93 12.17 -18.10
CA GLN A 422 14.31 12.41 -19.40
C GLN A 422 15.24 11.98 -20.52
N ASP A 423 14.69 11.77 -21.70
CA ASP A 423 15.47 11.50 -22.91
C ASP A 423 16.28 12.73 -23.32
N GLY A 424 17.50 12.51 -23.78
CA GLY A 424 18.42 13.56 -24.21
C GLY A 424 19.20 13.18 -25.46
N TYR A 425 20.07 14.10 -25.89
CA TYR A 425 20.96 13.87 -27.01
C TYR A 425 22.22 13.12 -26.58
N CYS A 426 22.59 12.07 -27.31
CA CYS A 426 23.80 11.31 -27.04
C CYS A 426 25.06 12.17 -27.29
N HIS A 427 25.92 12.29 -26.29
CA HIS A 427 27.23 12.96 -26.32
C HIS A 427 28.34 12.12 -25.66
N ALA A 428 28.18 10.79 -25.72
CA ALA A 428 29.12 9.85 -25.10
C ALA A 428 30.51 9.87 -25.73
N ASP A 429 30.66 10.39 -26.95
CA ASP A 429 31.96 10.50 -27.59
C ASP A 429 32.78 11.67 -27.04
N ASP A 430 32.14 12.68 -26.46
CA ASP A 430 32.77 13.80 -25.79
C ASP A 430 33.16 13.47 -24.33
N ALA A 431 32.64 12.36 -23.78
CA ALA A 431 32.85 11.96 -22.40
C ALA A 431 33.90 10.85 -22.28
N LYS A 432 34.71 10.91 -21.20
CA LYS A 432 35.71 9.88 -20.93
C LYS A 432 35.08 8.57 -20.52
N LYS A 433 35.14 7.54 -21.35
CA LYS A 433 34.71 6.18 -21.05
C LYS A 433 35.74 5.50 -20.15
N VAL A 434 35.31 4.97 -19.03
CA VAL A 434 36.20 4.39 -18.00
C VAL A 434 35.96 2.90 -17.74
N ALA A 435 34.73 2.42 -17.91
CA ALA A 435 34.36 1.03 -17.65
C ALA A 435 34.05 0.30 -18.96
N GLN A 436 34.96 -0.61 -19.35
CA GLN A 436 34.82 -1.47 -20.52
C GLN A 436 34.42 -2.88 -20.06
N ILE A 437 33.45 -3.47 -20.73
CA ILE A 437 33.04 -4.86 -20.53
C ILE A 437 33.51 -5.76 -21.66
N THR A 438 33.89 -6.99 -21.33
CA THR A 438 34.27 -8.02 -22.30
C THR A 438 33.09 -8.90 -22.71
N GLY A 439 31.99 -8.82 -21.96
CA GLY A 439 30.76 -9.55 -22.20
C GLY A 439 29.89 -9.59 -20.92
N TRP A 440 28.91 -10.46 -20.92
CA TRP A 440 28.05 -10.72 -19.75
C TRP A 440 27.71 -12.19 -19.63
N VAL A 441 27.22 -12.56 -18.46
CA VAL A 441 26.89 -13.93 -18.10
C VAL A 441 25.43 -13.98 -17.65
N ASN A 442 24.68 -14.92 -18.21
CA ASN A 442 23.35 -15.29 -17.74
C ASN A 442 23.47 -16.28 -16.59
N VAL A 443 23.09 -15.88 -15.40
CA VAL A 443 23.08 -16.76 -14.25
C VAL A 443 21.98 -17.81 -14.42
N THR A 444 22.23 -19.04 -13.97
CA THR A 444 21.27 -20.15 -14.11
C THR A 444 19.93 -19.77 -13.49
N ALA A 445 18.90 -19.71 -14.33
CA ALA A 445 17.55 -19.30 -13.93
C ALA A 445 16.96 -20.25 -12.88
N ASN A 446 16.15 -19.68 -11.97
CA ASN A 446 15.46 -20.41 -10.89
C ASN A 446 16.37 -21.25 -10.00
N ASN A 447 17.64 -20.85 -9.85
CA ASN A 447 18.61 -21.54 -9.03
C ASN A 447 19.19 -20.59 -7.96
N GLU A 448 18.73 -20.77 -6.71
CA GLU A 448 19.13 -19.92 -5.57
C GLU A 448 20.65 -19.99 -5.34
N ASN A 449 21.23 -21.18 -5.36
CA ASN A 449 22.68 -21.35 -5.13
C ASN A 449 23.52 -20.73 -6.25
N ALA A 450 23.05 -20.78 -7.50
CA ALA A 450 23.72 -20.14 -8.61
C ALA A 450 23.73 -18.62 -8.46
N LEU A 451 22.61 -18.02 -8.08
CA LEU A 451 22.52 -16.58 -7.86
C LEU A 451 23.36 -16.13 -6.65
N ARG A 452 23.30 -16.87 -5.53
CA ARG A 452 24.17 -16.62 -4.36
C ARG A 452 25.66 -16.66 -4.74
N LEU A 453 26.06 -17.66 -5.51
CA LEU A 453 27.44 -17.80 -5.98
C LEU A 453 27.85 -16.66 -6.92
N ALA A 454 26.95 -16.26 -7.83
CA ALA A 454 27.21 -15.15 -8.76
C ALA A 454 27.40 -13.84 -7.98
N ILE A 455 26.51 -13.52 -7.04
CA ILE A 455 26.62 -12.32 -6.19
C ILE A 455 27.93 -12.36 -5.38
N PHE A 456 28.25 -13.48 -4.73
CA PHE A 456 29.44 -13.59 -3.90
C PHE A 456 30.73 -13.40 -4.68
N LYS A 457 30.86 -14.03 -5.86
CA LYS A 457 32.13 -14.04 -6.63
C LYS A 457 32.30 -12.89 -7.61
N HIS A 458 31.20 -12.41 -8.18
CA HIS A 458 31.27 -11.49 -9.32
C HIS A 458 30.69 -10.08 -9.02
N GLY A 459 30.26 -9.85 -7.78
CA GLY A 459 29.70 -8.55 -7.37
C GLY A 459 28.18 -8.49 -7.53
N PRO A 460 27.59 -7.29 -7.41
CA PRO A 460 26.18 -7.05 -7.61
C PRO A 460 25.67 -7.54 -8.98
N VAL A 461 24.48 -8.16 -8.99
CA VAL A 461 23.85 -8.80 -10.15
C VAL A 461 22.61 -8.02 -10.56
N SER A 462 22.47 -7.68 -11.85
CA SER A 462 21.23 -7.13 -12.40
C SER A 462 20.16 -8.22 -12.41
N VAL A 463 18.98 -7.90 -11.85
CA VAL A 463 17.84 -8.82 -11.82
C VAL A 463 16.57 -8.11 -12.24
N ALA A 464 15.65 -8.85 -12.84
CA ALA A 464 14.33 -8.35 -13.19
C ALA A 464 13.29 -8.90 -12.22
N ILE A 465 12.29 -8.08 -11.90
CA ILE A 465 11.22 -8.42 -10.97
C ILE A 465 9.85 -7.98 -11.49
N ASP A 466 8.81 -8.63 -10.98
CA ASP A 466 7.45 -8.12 -11.05
C ASP A 466 7.25 -7.10 -9.91
N ALA A 467 7.21 -5.83 -10.25
CA ALA A 467 6.93 -4.72 -9.35
C ALA A 467 5.50 -4.17 -9.53
N SER A 468 4.61 -4.89 -10.20
CA SER A 468 3.26 -4.44 -10.52
C SER A 468 2.32 -4.44 -9.31
N VAL A 469 2.59 -5.26 -8.30
CA VAL A 469 1.77 -5.36 -7.08
C VAL A 469 1.91 -4.12 -6.22
N ARG A 470 0.76 -3.61 -5.75
CA ARG A 470 0.69 -2.35 -5.00
C ARG A 470 1.51 -2.38 -3.70
N THR A 471 1.63 -3.54 -3.06
CA THR A 471 2.45 -3.74 -1.85
C THR A 471 3.91 -3.39 -2.07
N PHE A 472 4.46 -3.67 -3.26
CA PHE A 472 5.84 -3.30 -3.61
C PHE A 472 6.07 -1.79 -3.56
N SER A 473 5.10 -1.00 -4.05
CA SER A 473 5.20 0.47 -4.09
C SER A 473 5.35 1.11 -2.70
N PHE A 474 4.83 0.48 -1.67
CA PHE A 474 4.80 1.00 -0.30
C PHE A 474 5.57 0.13 0.70
N TYR A 475 6.35 -0.84 0.21
CA TYR A 475 7.20 -1.64 1.08
C TYR A 475 8.05 -0.76 2.00
N SER A 476 8.18 -1.18 3.26
CA SER A 476 8.98 -0.47 4.27
C SER A 476 10.00 -1.37 4.95
N ASN A 477 9.58 -2.53 5.47
CA ASN A 477 10.46 -3.38 6.27
C ASN A 477 9.98 -4.85 6.26
N GLY A 478 10.89 -5.78 6.63
CA GLY A 478 10.65 -7.22 6.71
C GLY A 478 10.98 -7.95 5.41
N VAL A 479 10.84 -9.28 5.40
CA VAL A 479 11.06 -10.09 4.19
C VAL A 479 9.78 -10.05 3.35
N TYR A 480 9.89 -9.42 2.19
CA TYR A 480 8.79 -9.22 1.25
C TYR A 480 8.44 -10.54 0.54
N TYR A 481 7.18 -10.92 0.64
CA TYR A 481 6.59 -12.04 -0.09
C TYR A 481 5.14 -11.71 -0.42
N ASP A 482 4.81 -11.63 -1.70
CA ASP A 482 3.44 -11.38 -2.15
C ASP A 482 3.02 -12.50 -3.12
N GLU A 483 1.88 -13.14 -2.82
CA GLU A 483 1.36 -14.26 -3.62
C GLU A 483 0.86 -13.82 -5.00
N ALA A 484 0.51 -12.55 -5.16
CA ALA A 484 0.08 -11.97 -6.42
C ALA A 484 1.24 -11.68 -7.38
N CYS A 485 2.49 -11.69 -6.89
CA CYS A 485 3.68 -11.46 -7.71
C CYS A 485 3.89 -12.58 -8.73
N GLY A 486 4.02 -12.21 -10.00
CA GLY A 486 4.45 -13.11 -11.07
C GLY A 486 5.95 -13.41 -11.02
N ASN A 487 6.36 -14.56 -11.57
CA ASN A 487 7.77 -14.95 -11.64
C ASN A 487 8.21 -15.44 -13.02
N LYS A 488 7.33 -15.37 -14.01
CA LYS A 488 7.68 -15.66 -15.40
C LYS A 488 8.20 -14.41 -16.08
N GLU A 489 9.00 -14.58 -17.11
CA GLU A 489 9.67 -13.47 -17.79
C GLU A 489 8.70 -12.39 -18.28
N GLU A 490 7.53 -12.77 -18.78
CA GLU A 490 6.49 -11.85 -19.24
C GLU A 490 5.87 -10.98 -18.12
N ASN A 491 6.03 -11.37 -16.86
CA ASN A 491 5.55 -10.58 -15.71
C ASN A 491 6.56 -9.54 -15.24
N LEU A 492 7.84 -9.69 -15.62
CA LEU A 492 8.93 -8.89 -15.06
C LEU A 492 9.00 -7.52 -15.75
N ASP A 493 8.56 -6.49 -15.05
CA ASP A 493 8.39 -5.14 -15.58
C ASP A 493 9.36 -4.10 -14.98
N HIS A 494 10.23 -4.54 -14.04
CA HIS A 494 11.16 -3.65 -13.35
C HIS A 494 12.54 -4.29 -13.20
N ALA A 495 13.60 -3.52 -13.48
CA ALA A 495 14.97 -3.95 -13.30
C ALA A 495 15.58 -3.33 -12.03
N VAL A 496 16.23 -4.15 -11.23
CA VAL A 496 16.84 -3.77 -9.95
C VAL A 496 18.19 -4.48 -9.77
N LEU A 497 18.88 -4.23 -8.66
CA LEU A 497 20.22 -4.75 -8.42
C LEU A 497 20.26 -5.62 -7.17
N ALA A 498 20.54 -6.91 -7.29
CA ALA A 498 20.81 -7.81 -6.16
C ALA A 498 22.24 -7.58 -5.66
N VAL A 499 22.37 -7.02 -4.45
CA VAL A 499 23.66 -6.64 -3.84
C VAL A 499 24.08 -7.57 -2.72
N GLY A 500 23.21 -8.51 -2.35
CA GLY A 500 23.48 -9.45 -1.27
C GLY A 500 22.33 -10.43 -1.07
N TYR A 501 22.49 -11.26 -0.05
CA TYR A 501 21.51 -12.24 0.38
C TYR A 501 21.75 -12.61 1.85
N GLY A 502 20.75 -13.20 2.48
CA GLY A 502 20.85 -13.63 3.86
C GLY A 502 19.61 -14.35 4.35
N THR A 503 19.51 -14.46 5.67
CA THR A 503 18.37 -15.07 6.35
C THR A 503 17.92 -14.16 7.48
N MET A 504 16.61 -13.86 7.54
CA MET A 504 15.98 -13.13 8.62
C MET A 504 14.85 -13.98 9.19
N ARG A 505 14.92 -14.31 10.47
CA ARG A 505 13.88 -15.11 11.17
C ARG A 505 13.53 -16.42 10.44
N GLY A 506 14.55 -17.09 9.89
CA GLY A 506 14.39 -18.33 9.13
C GLY A 506 13.90 -18.17 7.69
N GLU A 507 13.67 -16.95 7.23
CA GLU A 507 13.29 -16.65 5.85
C GLU A 507 14.53 -16.23 5.06
N HIS A 508 14.83 -16.91 3.96
CA HIS A 508 15.89 -16.53 3.04
C HIS A 508 15.45 -15.35 2.18
N TYR A 509 16.35 -14.39 1.98
CA TYR A 509 16.08 -13.20 1.19
C TYR A 509 17.22 -12.81 0.26
N TRP A 510 16.86 -12.09 -0.78
CA TRP A 510 17.74 -11.29 -1.60
C TRP A 510 17.73 -9.85 -1.10
N LEU A 511 18.92 -9.26 -0.90
CA LEU A 511 19.07 -7.85 -0.61
C LEU A 511 19.14 -7.10 -1.94
N VAL A 512 18.09 -6.34 -2.24
CA VAL A 512 17.90 -5.71 -3.54
C VAL A 512 17.91 -4.19 -3.41
N LYS A 513 18.74 -3.53 -4.23
CA LYS A 513 18.80 -2.07 -4.37
C LYS A 513 17.81 -1.63 -5.43
N ASN A 514 16.91 -0.70 -5.09
CA ASN A 514 15.98 -0.08 -6.03
C ASN A 514 16.49 1.29 -6.51
N SER A 515 15.78 1.89 -7.45
CA SER A 515 16.06 3.20 -8.06
C SER A 515 14.93 4.22 -7.85
N TRP A 516 14.18 4.10 -6.75
CA TRP A 516 13.05 4.97 -6.40
C TRP A 516 13.35 5.87 -5.20
N SER A 517 14.57 6.46 -5.11
CA SER A 517 15.05 7.23 -3.97
C SER A 517 15.26 6.39 -2.69
N ASN A 518 16.05 6.92 -1.77
CA ASN A 518 16.19 6.37 -0.41
C ASN A 518 14.94 6.60 0.46
N LEU A 519 13.95 7.33 -0.03
CA LEU A 519 12.65 7.51 0.63
C LEU A 519 11.71 6.31 0.44
N TRP A 520 12.02 5.42 -0.50
CA TRP A 520 11.30 4.16 -0.72
C TRP A 520 11.96 3.02 0.05
N GLY A 521 11.16 2.07 0.54
CA GLY A 521 11.66 0.87 1.17
C GLY A 521 12.43 1.13 2.46
N ASN A 522 13.44 0.30 2.71
CA ASN A 522 14.39 0.48 3.81
C ASN A 522 15.65 1.18 3.25
N ASP A 523 15.69 2.52 3.33
CA ASP A 523 16.75 3.37 2.75
C ASP A 523 17.03 3.09 1.25
N GLY A 524 15.97 2.79 0.48
CA GLY A 524 16.06 2.46 -0.94
C GLY A 524 16.29 0.98 -1.26
N TYR A 525 16.31 0.11 -0.26
CA TYR A 525 16.49 -1.33 -0.37
C TYR A 525 15.25 -2.11 0.03
N ILE A 526 15.17 -3.35 -0.46
CA ILE A 526 14.15 -4.33 -0.10
C ILE A 526 14.78 -5.69 0.16
N LEU A 527 14.23 -6.43 1.12
CA LEU A 527 14.53 -7.83 1.35
C LEU A 527 13.47 -8.68 0.64
N MET A 528 13.80 -9.24 -0.51
CA MET A 528 12.86 -10.04 -1.30
C MET A 528 13.02 -11.53 -0.99
N SER A 529 11.94 -12.22 -0.66
CA SER A 529 11.98 -13.64 -0.34
C SER A 529 12.51 -14.47 -1.52
N SER A 530 13.40 -15.41 -1.26
CA SER A 530 13.86 -16.38 -2.27
C SER A 530 12.84 -17.51 -2.49
N LYS A 531 11.88 -17.67 -1.56
CA LYS A 531 10.87 -18.72 -1.60
C LYS A 531 10.03 -18.65 -2.88
N ASN A 532 9.92 -19.77 -3.59
CA ASN A 532 9.12 -19.90 -4.82
C ASN A 532 9.54 -18.93 -5.94
N ASN A 533 10.77 -18.41 -5.93
CA ASN A 533 11.20 -17.33 -6.83
C ASN A 533 10.21 -16.17 -6.83
N ASN A 534 9.82 -15.71 -5.65
CA ASN A 534 8.81 -14.66 -5.50
C ASN A 534 9.21 -13.40 -6.27
N CYS A 535 8.28 -12.85 -7.05
CA CYS A 535 8.46 -11.73 -7.96
C CYS A 535 9.57 -11.91 -9.02
N GLY A 536 10.10 -13.14 -9.23
CA GLY A 536 10.97 -13.45 -10.36
C GLY A 536 12.44 -13.07 -10.22
N VAL A 537 12.94 -12.75 -9.03
CA VAL A 537 14.35 -12.34 -8.82
C VAL A 537 15.37 -13.27 -9.47
N MET A 538 15.11 -14.58 -9.50
CA MET A 538 15.99 -15.60 -10.07
C MET A 538 15.66 -15.95 -11.54
N THR A 539 14.78 -15.22 -12.22
CA THR A 539 14.30 -15.59 -13.55
C THR A 539 15.33 -15.23 -14.64
N THR A 540 15.83 -14.00 -14.64
CA THR A 540 16.77 -13.50 -15.67
C THR A 540 17.96 -12.73 -15.07
N PRO A 541 18.70 -13.29 -14.10
CA PRO A 541 19.83 -12.57 -13.50
C PRO A 541 21.02 -12.49 -14.45
N THR A 542 21.67 -11.33 -14.51
CA THR A 542 22.87 -11.11 -15.35
C THR A 542 23.95 -10.35 -14.59
N TYR A 543 25.20 -10.63 -14.91
CA TYR A 543 26.34 -9.82 -14.49
C TYR A 543 27.35 -9.66 -15.64
N VAL A 544 28.17 -8.62 -15.59
CA VAL A 544 29.16 -8.33 -16.62
C VAL A 544 30.52 -8.93 -16.33
N THR A 545 31.29 -9.20 -17.38
CA THR A 545 32.72 -9.55 -17.32
C THR A 545 33.55 -8.37 -17.84
N MET A 546 34.70 -8.11 -17.18
CA MET A 546 35.57 -6.98 -17.50
C MET A 546 37.02 -7.44 -17.82
#